data_a1ff06fd8c5e58f312529954600a394b
#
_entry.id   a1ff06fd8c5e58f312529954600a394b
#
_cell.length_a   1.000
_cell.length_b   1.000
_cell.length_c   1.000
_cell.angle_alpha   90.00
_cell.angle_beta   90.00
_cell.angle_gamma   90.00
#
_symmetry.space_group_name_H-M   'P 1'
#
loop_
_entity.id
_entity.type
_entity.pdbx_description
1 polymer ?
#
loop_
_entity_poly.entity_id
_entity_poly.type
_entity_poly.pdbx_seq_one_letter_code
_entity_poly.pdbx_strand_id
1 'polypeptide(L)'
;MNIIELYNINNNIDVRTNLISLKDKLSKDLSLTELKQDINYNTEIFTKLLLDEDSKVRKNAALIIGMIDEPGLVKNLYESYEKENTLFVRSAYLRSLRKYDFSAYKDSLTERLNNLKKAEYEQSELKHIAEELQELKTMVGIKGEREAVSFRNPKEPVLIFLTCKKEMADILTEQVKEMTGLVTKKVFCGVALKTADIGKVSCIRTYKELLFPLNGLTAYDGADVIREIIKGDLFKLLDSLHDKKDAVYNFRVSGNIDAMKFGREIETASYGRLVNSVSDYDIELRFIQNKESKSACLLKLFTKKDNRFAYRKNHVATSLTPVNAAGIVKMSEKYLEKYAQVLDPFCGVGTLLIERNKLVRTRTMYGIDIFGEAIEGGRQNAVLAGVGINYICRNFFDFRHEYLFDEIITEMPRFDKGQADDFYRRFFDKAVEVLKEEGVIILVSEEMGIIKKYLRLNKKFRLINELPFNSKENINIYIIMKKRSE
;
A
#
# COMPACT_ATOMS: atom_id res chain seq x y z
N MET A 1 -25.89 22.96 13.02
CA MET A 1 -26.16 22.22 11.77
C MET A 1 -26.95 20.97 12.12
N ASN A 2 -28.16 20.75 11.59
CA ASN A 2 -28.91 19.51 11.89
C ASN A 2 -28.20 18.35 11.19
N ILE A 3 -27.43 17.58 11.95
CA ILE A 3 -26.76 16.39 11.42
C ILE A 3 -27.81 15.30 11.29
N ILE A 4 -28.15 14.97 10.07
CA ILE A 4 -29.24 14.04 9.75
C ILE A 4 -29.01 12.67 10.41
N GLU A 5 -27.76 12.22 10.54
CA GLU A 5 -27.44 10.96 11.19
C GLU A 5 -27.78 10.98 12.69
N LEU A 6 -27.45 12.07 13.41
CA LEU A 6 -27.80 12.20 14.83
C LEU A 6 -29.31 12.27 15.05
N TYR A 7 -30.01 12.99 14.17
CA TYR A 7 -31.46 13.00 14.19
C TYR A 7 -32.06 11.61 13.98
N ASN A 8 -31.59 10.89 12.97
CA ASN A 8 -32.07 9.54 12.66
C ASN A 8 -31.76 8.55 13.80
N ILE A 9 -30.58 8.60 14.37
CA ILE A 9 -30.18 7.75 15.51
C ILE A 9 -31.08 8.04 16.71
N ASN A 10 -31.37 9.30 17.00
CA ASN A 10 -32.26 9.71 18.10
C ASN A 10 -33.69 9.19 17.91
N ASN A 11 -34.15 9.10 16.69
CA ASN A 11 -35.49 8.65 16.36
C ASN A 11 -35.55 7.14 16.02
N ASN A 12 -34.47 6.40 16.31
CA ASN A 12 -34.35 4.94 16.05
C ASN A 12 -34.55 4.54 14.58
N ILE A 13 -34.14 5.41 13.66
CA ILE A 13 -34.23 5.19 12.20
C ILE A 13 -32.87 4.68 11.70
N ASP A 14 -32.80 3.50 11.13
CA ASP A 14 -31.62 2.88 10.52
C ASP A 14 -30.33 3.13 11.34
N VAL A 15 -30.39 2.93 12.65
CA VAL A 15 -29.36 3.30 13.63
C VAL A 15 -27.98 2.81 13.20
N ARG A 16 -27.87 1.57 12.77
CA ARG A 16 -26.58 0.97 12.35
C ARG A 16 -25.96 1.69 11.16
N THR A 17 -26.74 1.99 10.12
CA THR A 17 -26.25 2.67 8.91
C THR A 17 -25.81 4.08 9.23
N ASN A 18 -26.60 4.80 10.04
CA ASN A 18 -26.29 6.16 10.45
C ASN A 18 -25.05 6.23 11.35
N LEU A 19 -24.83 5.25 12.25
CA LEU A 19 -23.59 5.17 13.04
C LEU A 19 -22.36 4.94 12.17
N ILE A 20 -22.46 4.10 11.13
CA ILE A 20 -21.35 3.89 10.18
C ILE A 20 -21.02 5.19 9.46
N SER A 21 -22.04 5.88 8.91
CA SER A 21 -21.88 7.16 8.22
C SER A 21 -21.25 8.22 9.13
N LEU A 22 -21.74 8.34 10.36
CA LEU A 22 -21.22 9.30 11.35
C LEU A 22 -19.77 9.03 11.70
N LYS A 23 -19.42 7.76 11.96
CA LYS A 23 -18.04 7.33 12.23
C LYS A 23 -17.11 7.64 11.05
N ASP A 24 -17.53 7.38 9.81
CA ASP A 24 -16.75 7.63 8.62
C ASP A 24 -16.51 9.14 8.38
N LYS A 25 -17.50 9.99 8.69
CA LYS A 25 -17.35 11.45 8.69
C LYS A 25 -16.28 11.90 9.70
N LEU A 26 -16.37 11.42 10.96
CA LEU A 26 -15.40 11.71 12.01
C LEU A 26 -13.98 11.24 11.67
N SER A 27 -13.85 10.15 10.91
CA SER A 27 -12.56 9.57 10.52
C SER A 27 -11.87 10.34 9.40
N LYS A 28 -12.66 10.96 8.50
CA LYS A 28 -12.14 11.65 7.31
C LYS A 28 -11.67 13.06 7.59
N ASP A 29 -12.31 13.73 8.53
CA ASP A 29 -11.97 15.11 8.88
C ASP A 29 -11.95 15.30 10.40
N LEU A 30 -10.76 15.25 10.97
CA LEU A 30 -10.50 15.46 12.40
C LEU A 30 -10.73 16.93 12.83
N SER A 31 -10.92 17.86 11.89
CA SER A 31 -11.15 19.29 12.15
C SER A 31 -12.64 19.66 12.36
N LEU A 32 -13.57 18.70 12.27
CA LEU A 32 -15.00 18.91 12.47
C LEU A 32 -15.35 19.16 13.96
N THR A 33 -14.87 20.28 14.47
CA THR A 33 -15.09 20.71 15.89
C THR A 33 -16.58 20.80 16.22
N GLU A 34 -17.39 21.33 15.30
CA GLU A 34 -18.84 21.42 15.47
C GLU A 34 -19.51 20.05 15.56
N LEU A 35 -19.14 19.09 14.69
CA LEU A 35 -19.65 17.73 14.72
C LEU A 35 -19.35 17.03 16.06
N LYS A 36 -18.12 17.19 16.57
CA LYS A 36 -17.74 16.63 17.87
C LYS A 36 -18.51 17.28 19.00
N GLN A 37 -18.74 18.59 18.95
CA GLN A 37 -19.57 19.28 19.94
C GLN A 37 -21.03 18.80 19.92
N ASP A 38 -21.62 18.66 18.73
CA ASP A 38 -23.00 18.14 18.60
C ASP A 38 -23.13 16.71 19.16
N ILE A 39 -22.09 15.87 18.98
CA ILE A 39 -22.06 14.52 19.56
C ILE A 39 -21.89 14.60 21.09
N ASN A 40 -21.04 15.50 21.60
CA ASN A 40 -20.84 15.69 23.03
C ASN A 40 -22.11 16.16 23.74
N TYR A 41 -22.96 16.96 23.09
CA TYR A 41 -24.28 17.33 23.62
C TYR A 41 -25.29 16.16 23.64
N ASN A 42 -25.02 15.09 22.89
CA ASN A 42 -25.90 13.92 22.73
C ASN A 42 -25.30 12.62 23.28
N THR A 43 -24.38 12.70 24.24
CA THR A 43 -23.64 11.52 24.78
C THR A 43 -24.54 10.44 25.37
N GLU A 44 -25.69 10.80 25.93
CA GLU A 44 -26.67 9.85 26.48
C GLU A 44 -27.18 8.86 25.44
N ILE A 45 -27.25 9.26 24.16
CA ILE A 45 -27.67 8.37 23.09
C ILE A 45 -26.63 7.27 22.92
N PHE A 46 -25.35 7.66 22.82
CA PHE A 46 -24.27 6.72 22.60
C PHE A 46 -24.08 5.77 23.79
N THR A 47 -24.31 6.24 25.03
CA THR A 47 -24.29 5.35 26.21
C THR A 47 -25.41 4.33 26.19
N LYS A 48 -26.61 4.69 25.72
CA LYS A 48 -27.70 3.71 25.51
C LYS A 48 -27.35 2.70 24.43
N LEU A 49 -26.76 3.15 23.32
CA LEU A 49 -26.36 2.31 22.19
C LEU A 49 -25.19 1.34 22.53
N LEU A 50 -24.43 1.58 23.59
CA LEU A 50 -23.48 0.59 24.10
C LEU A 50 -24.17 -0.67 24.66
N LEU A 51 -25.46 -0.59 24.96
CA LEU A 51 -26.28 -1.69 25.50
C LEU A 51 -27.29 -2.23 24.46
N ASP A 52 -27.20 -1.80 23.20
CA ASP A 52 -28.07 -2.23 22.11
C ASP A 52 -28.01 -3.75 21.87
N GLU A 53 -29.11 -4.34 21.40
CA GLU A 53 -29.14 -5.78 21.07
C GLU A 53 -28.23 -6.13 19.90
N ASP A 54 -28.13 -5.24 18.87
CA ASP A 54 -27.23 -5.44 17.73
C ASP A 54 -25.76 -5.16 18.12
N SER A 55 -24.95 -6.20 18.12
CA SER A 55 -23.52 -6.13 18.41
C SER A 55 -22.75 -5.15 17.50
N LYS A 56 -23.20 -4.93 16.26
CA LYS A 56 -22.58 -3.96 15.34
C LYS A 56 -22.95 -2.52 15.69
N VAL A 57 -24.13 -2.29 16.27
CA VAL A 57 -24.52 -0.99 16.84
C VAL A 57 -23.62 -0.69 18.03
N ARG A 58 -23.50 -1.63 19.00
CA ARG A 58 -22.61 -1.47 20.15
C ARG A 58 -21.18 -1.15 19.74
N LYS A 59 -20.64 -1.91 18.79
CA LYS A 59 -19.28 -1.69 18.28
C LYS A 59 -19.08 -0.27 17.71
N ASN A 60 -20.00 0.20 16.85
CA ASN A 60 -19.86 1.52 16.24
C ASN A 60 -20.08 2.65 17.24
N ALA A 61 -21.01 2.49 18.20
CA ALA A 61 -21.18 3.44 19.30
C ALA A 61 -19.91 3.58 20.15
N ALA A 62 -19.29 2.47 20.54
CA ALA A 62 -18.02 2.48 21.25
C ALA A 62 -16.93 3.21 20.48
N LEU A 63 -16.77 2.94 19.18
CA LEU A 63 -15.76 3.60 18.34
C LEU A 63 -15.98 5.10 18.19
N ILE A 64 -17.25 5.55 18.09
CA ILE A 64 -17.59 6.98 18.02
C ILE A 64 -17.23 7.67 19.34
N ILE A 65 -17.56 7.05 20.48
CA ILE A 65 -17.15 7.57 21.80
C ILE A 65 -15.63 7.77 21.84
N GLY A 66 -14.85 6.84 21.33
CA GLY A 66 -13.39 6.99 21.27
C GLY A 66 -12.87 8.08 20.30
N MET A 67 -13.73 8.78 19.56
CA MET A 67 -13.39 9.88 18.66
C MET A 67 -13.78 11.26 19.18
N ILE A 68 -14.51 11.30 20.29
CA ILE A 68 -14.94 12.52 20.98
C ILE A 68 -14.14 12.70 22.27
N ASP A 69 -14.00 13.93 22.74
CA ASP A 69 -13.24 14.24 23.95
C ASP A 69 -14.21 14.45 25.12
N GLU A 70 -14.70 13.32 25.70
CA GLU A 70 -15.66 13.31 26.81
C GLU A 70 -15.25 12.29 27.88
N PRO A 71 -14.40 12.71 28.84
CA PRO A 71 -13.89 11.84 29.90
C PRO A 71 -14.98 11.17 30.78
N GLY A 72 -16.16 11.79 30.89
CA GLY A 72 -17.29 11.24 31.64
C GLY A 72 -17.78 9.88 31.16
N LEU A 73 -17.45 9.50 29.90
CA LEU A 73 -17.87 8.24 29.29
C LEU A 73 -16.95 7.05 29.58
N VAL A 74 -15.80 7.27 30.24
CA VAL A 74 -14.82 6.21 30.55
C VAL A 74 -15.45 5.07 31.35
N LYS A 75 -16.25 5.41 32.37
CA LYS A 75 -16.97 4.43 33.19
C LYS A 75 -17.94 3.59 32.36
N ASN A 76 -18.72 4.23 31.49
CA ASN A 76 -19.69 3.55 30.63
C ASN A 76 -19.02 2.59 29.63
N LEU A 77 -17.88 3.01 29.02
CA LEU A 77 -17.10 2.16 28.14
C LEU A 77 -16.55 0.94 28.87
N TYR A 78 -15.99 1.12 30.07
CA TYR A 78 -15.43 0.03 30.85
C TYR A 78 -16.51 -0.97 31.33
N GLU A 79 -17.62 -0.49 31.89
CA GLU A 79 -18.72 -1.34 32.34
C GLU A 79 -19.37 -2.11 31.18
N SER A 80 -19.46 -1.49 29.99
CA SER A 80 -19.96 -2.15 28.78
C SER A 80 -18.96 -3.20 28.26
N TYR A 81 -17.66 -2.93 28.32
CA TYR A 81 -16.62 -3.90 28.01
C TYR A 81 -16.69 -5.14 28.90
N GLU A 82 -16.83 -4.96 30.19
CA GLU A 82 -16.95 -6.07 31.18
C GLU A 82 -18.14 -6.99 30.87
N LYS A 83 -19.28 -6.40 30.50
CA LYS A 83 -20.52 -7.12 30.19
C LYS A 83 -20.59 -7.68 28.76
N GLU A 84 -19.69 -7.28 27.88
CA GLU A 84 -19.73 -7.67 26.46
C GLU A 84 -19.34 -9.14 26.27
N ASN A 85 -20.25 -9.93 25.71
CA ASN A 85 -20.04 -11.35 25.40
C ASN A 85 -19.59 -11.58 23.93
N THR A 86 -19.82 -10.61 23.05
CA THR A 86 -19.47 -10.75 21.63
C THR A 86 -18.01 -10.40 21.41
N LEU A 87 -17.18 -11.40 21.15
CA LEU A 87 -15.72 -11.26 21.08
C LEU A 87 -15.22 -10.16 20.14
N PHE A 88 -15.82 -10.04 18.94
CA PHE A 88 -15.38 -9.04 17.97
C PHE A 88 -15.72 -7.59 18.34
N VAL A 89 -16.51 -7.38 19.38
CA VAL A 89 -16.88 -6.05 19.90
C VAL A 89 -15.91 -5.60 21.00
N ARG A 90 -15.40 -6.54 21.81
CA ARG A 90 -14.55 -6.26 22.98
C ARG A 90 -13.35 -5.38 22.63
N SER A 91 -12.65 -5.69 21.53
CA SER A 91 -11.50 -4.88 21.08
C SER A 91 -11.86 -3.42 20.73
N ALA A 92 -13.10 -3.17 20.29
CA ALA A 92 -13.56 -1.80 19.98
C ALA A 92 -13.74 -0.96 21.26
N TYR A 93 -14.28 -1.54 22.32
CA TYR A 93 -14.35 -0.86 23.62
C TYR A 93 -12.96 -0.48 24.15
N LEU A 94 -12.00 -1.40 24.09
CA LEU A 94 -10.64 -1.15 24.57
C LEU A 94 -9.93 -0.08 23.74
N ARG A 95 -10.11 -0.08 22.40
CA ARG A 95 -9.58 0.99 21.52
C ARG A 95 -10.08 2.36 21.91
N SER A 96 -11.34 2.45 22.28
CA SER A 96 -11.96 3.70 22.70
C SER A 96 -11.52 4.09 24.10
N LEU A 97 -11.56 3.16 25.05
CA LEU A 97 -11.12 3.36 26.42
C LEU A 97 -9.66 3.86 26.51
N ARG A 98 -8.78 3.37 25.62
CA ARG A 98 -7.37 3.78 25.54
C ARG A 98 -7.16 5.27 25.21
N LYS A 99 -8.16 5.95 24.68
CA LYS A 99 -8.11 7.39 24.37
C LYS A 99 -8.28 8.28 25.58
N TYR A 100 -8.69 7.71 26.69
CA TYR A 100 -9.00 8.38 27.94
C TYR A 100 -8.05 7.95 29.05
N ASP A 101 -8.14 8.62 30.21
CA ASP A 101 -7.49 8.13 31.43
C ASP A 101 -8.28 6.93 32.00
N PHE A 102 -7.73 5.75 31.83
CA PHE A 102 -8.26 4.48 32.31
C PHE A 102 -7.49 3.92 33.51
N SER A 103 -6.66 4.71 34.18
CA SER A 103 -5.77 4.30 35.25
C SER A 103 -6.52 3.57 36.38
N ALA A 104 -7.77 3.97 36.69
CA ALA A 104 -8.63 3.33 37.67
C ALA A 104 -8.98 1.86 37.37
N TYR A 105 -8.89 1.43 36.12
CA TYR A 105 -9.24 0.08 35.64
C TYR A 105 -8.03 -0.78 35.28
N LYS A 106 -6.83 -0.28 35.50
CA LYS A 106 -5.59 -0.92 35.05
C LYS A 106 -5.39 -2.31 35.67
N ASP A 107 -5.68 -2.49 36.92
CA ASP A 107 -5.52 -3.78 37.62
C ASP A 107 -6.49 -4.84 37.06
N SER A 108 -7.75 -4.50 36.88
CA SER A 108 -8.78 -5.39 36.32
C SER A 108 -8.45 -5.76 34.88
N LEU A 109 -7.96 -4.80 34.06
CA LEU A 109 -7.51 -5.06 32.69
C LEU A 109 -6.27 -5.97 32.66
N THR A 110 -5.38 -5.85 33.65
CA THR A 110 -4.21 -6.74 33.81
C THR A 110 -4.64 -8.16 34.15
N GLU A 111 -5.59 -8.31 35.08
CA GLU A 111 -6.16 -9.61 35.44
C GLU A 111 -6.83 -10.26 34.22
N ARG A 112 -7.65 -9.52 33.50
CA ARG A 112 -8.28 -9.98 32.23
C ARG A 112 -7.26 -10.46 31.22
N LEU A 113 -6.19 -9.70 31.02
CA LEU A 113 -5.09 -10.08 30.13
C LEU A 113 -4.45 -11.41 30.52
N ASN A 114 -4.22 -11.62 31.84
CA ASN A 114 -3.62 -12.85 32.34
C ASN A 114 -4.56 -14.05 32.19
N ASN A 115 -5.86 -13.84 32.39
CA ASN A 115 -6.87 -14.87 32.23
C ASN A 115 -6.99 -15.30 30.75
N LEU A 116 -7.01 -14.34 29.82
CA LEU A 116 -7.03 -14.62 28.38
C LEU A 116 -5.80 -15.41 27.89
N LYS A 117 -4.62 -15.19 28.51
CA LYS A 117 -3.40 -15.92 28.14
C LYS A 117 -3.41 -17.38 28.56
N LYS A 118 -4.19 -17.74 29.62
CA LYS A 118 -4.22 -19.08 30.22
C LYS A 118 -5.33 -19.95 29.65
N ALA A 119 -6.37 -19.35 29.06
CA ALA A 119 -7.52 -20.07 28.55
C ALA A 119 -7.25 -20.69 27.16
N GLU A 120 -7.91 -21.82 26.91
CA GLU A 120 -7.95 -22.42 25.56
C GLU A 120 -9.17 -21.90 24.80
N TYR A 121 -9.03 -21.74 23.49
CA TYR A 121 -10.06 -21.14 22.64
C TYR A 121 -10.28 -21.98 21.37
N GLU A 122 -11.49 -21.94 20.86
CA GLU A 122 -11.80 -22.52 19.56
C GLU A 122 -11.15 -21.74 18.42
N GLN A 123 -10.89 -22.39 17.29
CA GLN A 123 -10.21 -21.79 16.14
C GLN A 123 -10.98 -20.59 15.57
N SER A 124 -12.31 -20.58 15.65
CA SER A 124 -13.20 -19.49 15.25
C SER A 124 -13.04 -18.23 16.12
N GLU A 125 -12.68 -18.38 17.38
CA GLU A 125 -12.57 -17.30 18.37
C GLU A 125 -11.20 -16.63 18.35
N LEU A 126 -10.15 -17.37 17.95
CA LEU A 126 -8.75 -16.98 18.07
C LEU A 126 -8.44 -15.59 17.50
N LYS A 127 -9.08 -15.22 16.40
CA LYS A 127 -8.90 -13.89 15.78
C LYS A 127 -9.33 -12.76 16.73
N HIS A 128 -10.50 -12.90 17.32
CA HIS A 128 -11.08 -11.86 18.17
C HIS A 128 -10.43 -11.80 19.55
N ILE A 129 -10.04 -12.95 20.07
CA ILE A 129 -9.22 -13.04 21.29
C ILE A 129 -7.85 -12.40 21.08
N ALA A 130 -7.20 -12.62 19.92
CA ALA A 130 -5.94 -11.96 19.60
C ALA A 130 -6.07 -10.43 19.50
N GLU A 131 -7.18 -9.93 18.95
CA GLU A 131 -7.48 -8.49 18.89
C GLU A 131 -7.67 -7.91 20.32
N GLU A 132 -8.41 -8.59 21.19
CA GLU A 132 -8.60 -8.17 22.60
C GLU A 132 -7.29 -8.20 23.38
N LEU A 133 -6.52 -9.29 23.28
CA LEU A 133 -5.20 -9.43 23.91
C LEU A 133 -4.24 -8.31 23.51
N GLN A 134 -4.25 -7.91 22.26
CA GLN A 134 -3.40 -6.86 21.76
C GLN A 134 -3.74 -5.49 22.35
N GLU A 135 -5.03 -5.13 22.40
CA GLU A 135 -5.45 -3.86 23.02
C GLU A 135 -5.13 -3.85 24.52
N LEU A 136 -5.40 -4.95 25.23
CA LEU A 136 -5.05 -5.09 26.64
C LEU A 136 -3.54 -4.96 26.89
N LYS A 137 -2.69 -5.66 26.11
CA LYS A 137 -1.22 -5.52 26.21
C LYS A 137 -0.79 -4.07 26.04
N THR A 138 -1.42 -3.36 25.11
CA THR A 138 -1.14 -1.95 24.85
C THR A 138 -1.52 -1.04 26.01
N MET A 139 -2.67 -1.31 26.66
CA MET A 139 -3.21 -0.49 27.77
C MET A 139 -2.51 -0.75 29.09
N VAL A 140 -2.29 -2.01 29.43
CA VAL A 140 -1.74 -2.41 30.75
C VAL A 140 -0.25 -2.07 30.86
N GLY A 141 0.38 -1.64 29.75
CA GLY A 141 1.78 -1.24 29.81
C GLY A 141 2.71 -2.41 30.19
N ILE A 142 2.42 -3.64 29.69
CA ILE A 142 3.46 -4.68 29.54
C ILE A 142 4.44 -4.24 28.42
N LYS A 143 4.35 -2.99 28.08
CA LYS A 143 5.43 -2.17 27.52
C LYS A 143 6.16 -1.54 28.72
N GLY A 144 7.38 -1.90 28.95
CA GLY A 144 8.35 -0.87 29.25
C GLY A 144 8.11 0.22 28.21
N GLU A 145 8.14 1.49 28.57
CA GLU A 145 7.90 2.62 27.64
C GLU A 145 8.58 2.29 26.33
N ARG A 146 7.75 1.95 25.30
CA ARG A 146 8.30 1.58 24.00
C ARG A 146 8.88 2.83 23.42
N GLU A 147 10.17 3.00 23.59
CA GLU A 147 10.86 4.09 22.93
C GLU A 147 10.75 3.90 21.42
N ALA A 148 10.22 4.91 20.75
CA ALA A 148 10.17 4.91 19.29
C ALA A 148 11.57 4.64 18.71
N VAL A 149 11.67 3.71 17.79
CA VAL A 149 12.92 3.39 17.09
C VAL A 149 12.90 4.02 15.72
N SER A 150 14.04 4.57 15.31
CA SER A 150 14.20 5.20 14.01
C SER A 150 15.19 4.41 13.17
N PHE A 151 14.84 4.22 11.90
CA PHE A 151 15.74 3.57 10.93
C PHE A 151 17.03 4.38 10.74
N ARG A 152 18.17 3.69 10.67
CA ARG A 152 19.44 4.25 10.21
C ARG A 152 20.13 3.32 9.21
N ASN A 153 21.05 3.85 8.41
CA ASN A 153 21.93 3.02 7.61
C ASN A 153 22.86 2.21 8.51
N PRO A 154 23.07 0.93 8.20
CA PRO A 154 24.02 0.11 8.96
C PRO A 154 25.47 0.57 8.72
N LYS A 155 26.34 0.32 9.67
CA LYS A 155 27.79 0.64 9.52
C LYS A 155 28.48 -0.34 8.55
N GLU A 156 28.10 -1.60 8.62
CA GLU A 156 28.63 -2.67 7.77
C GLU A 156 27.61 -3.06 6.69
N PRO A 157 28.07 -3.51 5.50
CA PRO A 157 27.17 -3.94 4.45
C PRO A 157 26.28 -5.11 4.87
N VAL A 158 24.97 -4.94 4.76
CA VAL A 158 23.96 -5.96 5.01
C VAL A 158 23.37 -6.47 3.70
N LEU A 159 22.94 -7.74 3.70
CA LEU A 159 22.25 -8.32 2.56
C LEU A 159 20.84 -7.75 2.48
N ILE A 160 20.47 -7.20 1.32
CA ILE A 160 19.13 -6.76 1.01
C ILE A 160 18.63 -7.44 -0.24
N PHE A 161 17.30 -7.52 -0.33
CA PHE A 161 16.57 -8.07 -1.45
C PHE A 161 15.56 -7.05 -1.97
N LEU A 162 15.72 -6.64 -3.21
CA LEU A 162 14.79 -5.75 -3.92
C LEU A 162 13.88 -6.59 -4.77
N THR A 163 12.59 -6.63 -4.45
CA THR A 163 11.61 -7.41 -5.21
C THR A 163 11.18 -6.64 -6.46
N CYS A 164 11.06 -7.33 -7.58
CA CYS A 164 10.52 -6.79 -8.83
C CYS A 164 9.89 -7.89 -9.68
N LYS A 165 9.24 -7.51 -10.78
CA LYS A 165 8.86 -8.47 -11.82
C LYS A 165 10.11 -9.06 -12.45
N LYS A 166 10.02 -10.32 -12.91
CA LYS A 166 11.14 -11.01 -13.57
C LYS A 166 11.69 -10.20 -14.75
N GLU A 167 10.80 -9.63 -15.53
CA GLU A 167 11.10 -8.81 -16.72
C GLU A 167 11.86 -7.51 -16.39
N MET A 168 11.77 -7.04 -15.15
CA MET A 168 12.43 -5.82 -14.69
C MET A 168 13.78 -6.09 -14.00
N ALA A 169 14.17 -7.34 -13.79
CA ALA A 169 15.34 -7.68 -13.00
C ALA A 169 16.66 -7.17 -13.61
N ASP A 170 16.78 -7.18 -14.94
CA ASP A 170 17.95 -6.66 -15.66
C ASP A 170 18.09 -5.16 -15.49
N ILE A 171 17.02 -4.43 -15.69
CA ILE A 171 16.96 -2.97 -15.54
C ILE A 171 17.25 -2.57 -14.08
N LEU A 172 16.67 -3.28 -13.12
CA LEU A 172 16.95 -3.03 -11.69
C LEU A 172 18.43 -3.28 -11.36
N THR A 173 19.04 -4.31 -11.96
CA THR A 173 20.48 -4.59 -11.84
C THR A 173 21.32 -3.43 -12.37
N GLU A 174 20.99 -2.92 -13.55
CA GLU A 174 21.69 -1.77 -14.16
C GLU A 174 21.54 -0.51 -13.32
N GLN A 175 20.32 -0.19 -12.85
CA GLN A 175 20.09 0.97 -12.00
C GLN A 175 20.86 0.89 -10.67
N VAL A 176 20.92 -0.29 -10.02
CA VAL A 176 21.71 -0.46 -8.81
C VAL A 176 23.18 -0.20 -9.12
N LYS A 177 23.72 -0.75 -10.22
CA LYS A 177 25.10 -0.55 -10.63
C LYS A 177 25.40 0.91 -10.95
N GLU A 178 24.53 1.60 -11.68
CA GLU A 178 24.68 3.02 -12.02
C GLU A 178 24.70 3.91 -10.77
N MET A 179 23.80 3.66 -9.81
CA MET A 179 23.65 4.50 -8.62
C MET A 179 24.67 4.22 -7.53
N THR A 180 25.12 2.98 -7.40
CA THR A 180 25.92 2.53 -6.25
C THR A 180 27.29 1.95 -6.61
N GLY A 181 27.52 1.59 -7.87
CA GLY A 181 28.68 0.81 -8.32
C GLY A 181 28.68 -0.66 -7.88
N LEU A 182 27.63 -1.11 -7.15
CA LEU A 182 27.59 -2.44 -6.56
C LEU A 182 27.10 -3.50 -7.56
N VAL A 183 27.60 -4.72 -7.36
CA VAL A 183 27.17 -5.89 -8.12
C VAL A 183 25.97 -6.54 -7.44
N THR A 184 24.98 -6.94 -8.23
CA THR A 184 23.79 -7.64 -7.76
C THR A 184 23.79 -9.10 -8.21
N LYS A 185 23.08 -9.94 -7.44
CA LYS A 185 22.73 -11.31 -7.83
C LYS A 185 21.24 -11.35 -8.17
N LYS A 186 20.89 -11.73 -9.40
CA LYS A 186 19.49 -11.98 -9.78
C LYS A 186 18.98 -13.19 -9.01
N VAL A 187 17.76 -13.07 -8.49
CA VAL A 187 17.00 -14.14 -7.83
C VAL A 187 15.59 -14.20 -8.42
N PHE A 188 14.83 -15.24 -8.09
CA PHE A 188 13.56 -15.56 -8.78
C PHE A 188 12.60 -14.39 -9.01
N CYS A 189 12.47 -13.45 -8.05
CA CYS A 189 11.54 -12.31 -8.14
C CYS A 189 12.20 -10.99 -7.71
N GLY A 190 13.46 -10.76 -8.15
CA GLY A 190 14.17 -9.54 -7.86
C GLY A 190 15.68 -9.65 -7.92
N VAL A 191 16.36 -8.80 -7.18
CA VAL A 191 17.82 -8.77 -7.09
C VAL A 191 18.29 -8.67 -5.64
N ALA A 192 19.35 -9.38 -5.32
CA ALA A 192 20.01 -9.35 -4.01
C ALA A 192 21.36 -8.64 -4.12
N LEU A 193 21.71 -7.85 -3.10
CA LEU A 193 23.00 -7.16 -3.00
C LEU A 193 23.36 -6.92 -1.54
N LYS A 194 24.67 -6.71 -1.28
CA LYS A 194 25.15 -6.24 0.03
C LYS A 194 25.49 -4.75 -0.04
N THR A 195 24.95 -3.97 0.88
CA THR A 195 25.20 -2.52 0.96
C THR A 195 25.09 -2.01 2.39
N ALA A 196 25.87 -0.99 2.72
CA ALA A 196 25.70 -0.18 3.93
C ALA A 196 24.87 1.09 3.65
N ASP A 197 24.81 1.55 2.38
CA ASP A 197 24.04 2.72 1.98
C ASP A 197 22.68 2.33 1.40
N ILE A 198 21.75 1.99 2.31
CA ILE A 198 20.37 1.65 1.96
C ILE A 198 19.64 2.91 1.43
N GLY A 199 20.07 4.08 1.85
CA GLY A 199 19.49 5.35 1.42
C GLY A 199 19.55 5.53 -0.09
N LYS A 200 20.72 5.32 -0.71
CA LYS A 200 20.89 5.38 -2.17
C LYS A 200 20.00 4.38 -2.90
N VAL A 201 20.02 3.12 -2.46
CA VAL A 201 19.21 2.07 -3.07
C VAL A 201 17.72 2.37 -2.96
N SER A 202 17.30 3.01 -1.86
CA SER A 202 15.90 3.37 -1.61
C SER A 202 15.36 4.44 -2.56
N CYS A 203 16.20 5.12 -3.33
CA CYS A 203 15.78 6.08 -4.35
C CYS A 203 15.38 5.42 -5.67
N ILE A 204 15.75 4.16 -5.90
CA ILE A 204 15.40 3.41 -7.10
C ILE A 204 13.88 3.16 -7.13
N ARG A 205 13.24 3.48 -8.25
CA ARG A 205 11.77 3.47 -8.35
C ARG A 205 11.20 2.17 -8.92
N THR A 206 12.03 1.30 -9.48
CA THR A 206 11.60 0.08 -10.21
C THR A 206 11.50 -1.18 -9.35
N TYR A 207 11.85 -1.15 -8.06
CA TYR A 207 11.59 -2.27 -7.16
C TYR A 207 10.28 -2.07 -6.38
N LYS A 208 9.62 -3.18 -6.02
CA LYS A 208 8.36 -3.15 -5.27
C LYS A 208 8.60 -3.01 -3.76
N GLU A 209 9.46 -3.86 -3.19
CA GLU A 209 9.76 -3.90 -1.77
C GLU A 209 11.25 -4.10 -1.54
N LEU A 210 11.77 -3.49 -0.46
CA LEU A 210 13.10 -3.73 0.08
C LEU A 210 12.95 -4.61 1.31
N LEU A 211 13.55 -5.78 1.27
CA LEU A 211 13.47 -6.81 2.29
C LEU A 211 14.88 -7.20 2.74
N PHE A 212 15.01 -7.73 3.95
CA PHE A 212 16.26 -8.23 4.49
C PHE A 212 16.14 -9.75 4.64
N PRO A 213 16.87 -10.54 3.83
CA PRO A 213 16.90 -11.99 3.99
C PRO A 213 17.58 -12.37 5.30
N LEU A 214 16.86 -13.09 6.14
CA LEU A 214 17.46 -13.67 7.35
C LEU A 214 18.15 -14.97 6.97
N ASN A 215 19.32 -15.22 7.58
CA ASN A 215 20.17 -16.39 7.34
C ASN A 215 20.46 -16.64 5.84
N GLY A 216 20.64 -15.56 5.06
CA GLY A 216 21.05 -15.62 3.67
C GLY A 216 20.08 -16.28 2.70
N LEU A 217 18.78 -16.32 3.00
CA LEU A 217 17.72 -17.04 2.25
C LEU A 217 17.80 -18.58 2.37
N THR A 218 18.54 -19.10 3.34
CA THR A 218 18.52 -20.54 3.61
C THR A 218 17.14 -20.94 4.13
N ALA A 219 16.58 -22.01 3.56
CA ALA A 219 15.30 -22.53 3.98
C ALA A 219 15.49 -23.64 5.04
N TYR A 220 14.63 -23.62 6.06
CA TYR A 220 14.64 -24.52 7.21
C TYR A 220 13.33 -25.29 7.32
N ASP A 221 13.36 -26.45 7.96
CA ASP A 221 12.18 -27.21 8.32
C ASP A 221 11.39 -26.52 9.44
N GLY A 222 10.08 -26.66 9.49
CA GLY A 222 9.09 -25.94 10.28
C GLY A 222 9.53 -25.41 11.66
N ALA A 223 9.80 -26.28 12.64
CA ALA A 223 10.16 -25.85 14.00
C ALA A 223 11.56 -25.21 14.09
N ASP A 224 12.49 -25.60 13.24
CA ASP A 224 13.85 -25.10 13.27
C ASP A 224 13.96 -23.66 12.76
N VAL A 225 13.06 -23.22 11.87
CA VAL A 225 13.08 -21.86 11.30
C VAL A 225 12.97 -20.80 12.36
N ILE A 226 12.11 -20.98 13.37
CA ILE A 226 11.93 -20.01 14.45
C ILE A 226 13.20 -19.92 15.31
N ARG A 227 13.77 -21.08 15.68
CA ARG A 227 15.00 -21.14 16.44
C ARG A 227 16.15 -20.43 15.71
N GLU A 228 16.31 -20.70 14.42
CA GLU A 228 17.34 -20.11 13.58
C GLU A 228 17.16 -18.59 13.38
N ILE A 229 15.92 -18.10 13.28
CA ILE A 229 15.65 -16.66 13.22
C ILE A 229 16.03 -15.98 14.54
N ILE A 230 15.60 -16.53 15.67
CA ILE A 230 15.79 -15.89 16.98
C ILE A 230 17.26 -15.99 17.45
N LYS A 231 17.93 -17.14 17.27
CA LYS A 231 19.32 -17.34 17.63
C LYS A 231 20.30 -16.78 16.59
N GLY A 232 19.83 -16.56 15.37
CA GLY A 232 20.60 -16.09 14.25
C GLY A 232 20.82 -14.57 14.23
N ASP A 233 20.73 -14.00 13.03
CA ASP A 233 21.14 -12.61 12.79
C ASP A 233 20.02 -11.56 13.01
N LEU A 234 18.78 -11.97 13.34
CA LEU A 234 17.65 -11.03 13.42
C LEU A 234 17.92 -9.83 14.34
N PHE A 235 18.30 -10.10 15.60
CA PHE A 235 18.51 -9.01 16.57
C PHE A 235 19.76 -8.19 16.26
N LYS A 236 20.84 -8.81 15.79
CA LYS A 236 22.02 -8.10 15.32
C LYS A 236 21.69 -7.17 14.15
N LEU A 237 20.87 -7.65 13.23
CA LEU A 237 20.41 -6.89 12.08
C LEU A 237 19.53 -5.72 12.53
N LEU A 238 18.53 -5.96 13.40
CA LEU A 238 17.68 -4.91 13.96
C LEU A 238 18.48 -3.83 14.68
N ASP A 239 19.44 -4.22 15.54
CA ASP A 239 20.32 -3.29 16.26
C ASP A 239 21.26 -2.51 15.33
N SER A 240 21.60 -3.07 14.16
CA SER A 240 22.42 -2.37 13.15
C SER A 240 21.61 -1.36 12.33
N LEU A 241 20.32 -1.62 12.12
CA LEU A 241 19.42 -0.85 11.28
C LEU A 241 18.61 0.23 12.04
N HIS A 242 18.74 0.29 13.37
CA HIS A 242 18.02 1.26 14.20
C HIS A 242 18.95 2.04 15.13
N ASP A 243 18.50 3.19 15.58
CA ASP A 243 19.20 4.11 16.47
C ASP A 243 19.38 3.54 17.89
N LYS A 244 18.51 2.65 18.35
CA LYS A 244 18.51 2.04 19.67
C LYS A 244 18.87 0.56 19.60
N LYS A 245 19.76 0.14 20.49
CA LYS A 245 20.10 -1.26 20.71
C LYS A 245 19.09 -1.90 21.68
N ASP A 246 18.95 -3.20 21.58
CA ASP A 246 18.09 -4.01 22.45
C ASP A 246 16.64 -3.52 22.55
N ALA A 247 16.18 -2.76 21.55
CA ALA A 247 14.84 -2.24 21.50
C ALA A 247 13.79 -3.37 21.37
N VAL A 248 12.56 -3.06 21.83
CA VAL A 248 11.40 -3.92 21.66
C VAL A 248 10.65 -3.52 20.41
N TYR A 249 10.35 -4.49 19.54
CA TYR A 249 9.63 -4.27 18.28
C TYR A 249 8.27 -4.94 18.29
N ASN A 250 7.27 -4.24 17.83
CA ASN A 250 6.03 -4.89 17.43
C ASN A 250 6.25 -5.56 16.07
N PHE A 251 5.82 -6.81 15.94
CA PHE A 251 5.97 -7.52 14.69
C PHE A 251 4.67 -8.20 14.26
N ARG A 252 4.57 -8.43 12.97
CA ARG A 252 3.58 -9.37 12.41
C ARG A 252 4.26 -10.46 11.63
N VAL A 253 3.56 -11.55 11.48
CA VAL A 253 3.95 -12.68 10.63
C VAL A 253 3.09 -12.70 9.37
N SER A 254 3.69 -13.00 8.21
CA SER A 254 2.98 -13.20 6.96
C SER A 254 3.61 -14.33 6.13
N GLY A 255 2.89 -14.82 5.13
CA GLY A 255 3.34 -15.89 4.25
C GLY A 255 2.38 -17.08 4.23
N ASN A 256 2.77 -18.16 3.55
CA ASN A 256 1.97 -19.38 3.47
C ASN A 256 2.28 -20.32 4.65
N ILE A 257 1.99 -19.84 5.85
CA ILE A 257 2.22 -20.52 7.13
C ILE A 257 1.08 -20.19 8.10
N ASP A 258 0.99 -20.92 9.20
CA ASP A 258 0.12 -20.55 10.32
C ASP A 258 0.70 -19.32 11.05
N ALA A 259 0.31 -18.13 10.59
CA ALA A 259 0.82 -16.86 11.10
C ALA A 259 0.55 -16.67 12.60
N MET A 260 -0.52 -17.27 13.13
CA MET A 260 -0.90 -17.14 14.53
C MET A 260 -0.02 -18.01 15.43
N LYS A 261 0.19 -19.26 15.04
CA LYS A 261 1.08 -20.21 15.74
C LYS A 261 2.51 -19.64 15.74
N PHE A 262 3.04 -19.31 14.56
CA PHE A 262 4.38 -18.75 14.41
C PHE A 262 4.57 -17.43 15.19
N GLY A 263 3.56 -16.56 15.17
CA GLY A 263 3.60 -15.31 15.93
C GLY A 263 3.76 -15.52 17.43
N ARG A 264 3.01 -16.49 18.03
CA ARG A 264 3.13 -16.83 19.45
C ARG A 264 4.50 -17.46 19.79
N GLU A 265 4.95 -18.38 18.97
CA GLU A 265 6.23 -19.05 19.17
C GLU A 265 7.41 -18.09 19.09
N ILE A 266 7.41 -17.17 18.11
CA ILE A 266 8.42 -16.11 17.94
C ILE A 266 8.38 -15.13 19.12
N GLU A 267 7.19 -14.68 19.55
CA GLU A 267 7.04 -13.80 20.70
C GLU A 267 7.65 -14.44 21.96
N THR A 268 7.30 -15.71 22.21
CA THR A 268 7.82 -16.47 23.36
C THR A 268 9.33 -16.65 23.29
N ALA A 269 9.86 -17.05 22.14
CA ALA A 269 11.30 -17.31 21.93
C ALA A 269 12.15 -16.05 21.95
N SER A 270 11.56 -14.87 21.75
CA SER A 270 12.26 -13.58 21.68
C SER A 270 12.62 -12.98 23.04
N TYR A 271 12.20 -13.61 24.14
CA TYR A 271 12.43 -13.12 25.50
C TYR A 271 12.00 -11.67 25.72
N GLY A 272 10.88 -11.26 25.11
CA GLY A 272 10.27 -9.93 25.26
C GLY A 272 10.78 -8.87 24.29
N ARG A 273 11.74 -9.18 23.40
CA ARG A 273 12.20 -8.25 22.37
C ARG A 273 11.21 -8.10 21.20
N LEU A 274 10.34 -9.06 20.97
CA LEU A 274 9.30 -9.01 19.94
C LEU A 274 7.93 -9.17 20.55
N VAL A 275 6.99 -8.29 20.20
CA VAL A 275 5.59 -8.31 20.61
C VAL A 275 4.71 -8.52 19.39
N ASN A 276 3.94 -9.60 19.36
CA ASN A 276 3.09 -9.91 18.21
C ASN A 276 1.93 -8.90 18.12
N SER A 277 1.82 -8.23 16.98
CA SER A 277 0.87 -7.15 16.75
C SER A 277 0.36 -7.16 15.31
N VAL A 278 -0.94 -7.31 15.14
CA VAL A 278 -1.56 -7.45 13.80
C VAL A 278 -1.76 -6.10 13.10
N SER A 279 -1.97 -5.02 13.85
CA SER A 279 -2.37 -3.71 13.30
C SER A 279 -1.36 -2.58 13.53
N ASP A 280 -0.49 -2.69 14.54
CA ASP A 280 0.54 -1.69 14.85
C ASP A 280 1.89 -2.40 14.98
N TYR A 281 2.63 -2.48 13.89
CA TYR A 281 3.89 -3.22 13.82
C TYR A 281 5.00 -2.38 13.18
N ASP A 282 6.22 -2.57 13.70
CA ASP A 282 7.44 -1.96 13.20
C ASP A 282 8.08 -2.80 12.13
N ILE A 283 7.89 -4.12 12.24
CA ILE A 283 8.53 -5.10 11.35
C ILE A 283 7.53 -6.18 10.94
N GLU A 284 7.78 -6.78 9.78
CA GLU A 284 7.09 -7.97 9.30
C GLU A 284 8.11 -9.08 9.06
N LEU A 285 7.86 -10.24 9.62
CA LEU A 285 8.56 -11.47 9.32
C LEU A 285 7.76 -12.25 8.28
N ARG A 286 8.24 -12.24 7.05
CA ARG A 286 7.57 -12.88 5.92
C ARG A 286 8.21 -14.22 5.62
N PHE A 287 7.43 -15.28 5.75
CA PHE A 287 7.87 -16.64 5.46
C PHE A 287 7.51 -17.02 4.03
N ILE A 288 8.51 -17.50 3.31
CA ILE A 288 8.38 -18.04 1.96
C ILE A 288 8.69 -19.52 2.02
N GLN A 289 7.70 -20.37 1.72
CA GLN A 289 7.86 -21.80 1.70
C GLN A 289 8.24 -22.27 0.28
N ASN A 290 9.20 -23.17 0.19
CA ASN A 290 9.58 -23.83 -1.06
C ASN A 290 8.71 -25.09 -1.30
N LYS A 291 8.94 -25.79 -2.43
CA LYS A 291 8.22 -27.02 -2.78
C LYS A 291 8.47 -28.19 -1.81
N GLU A 292 9.55 -28.14 -1.06
CA GLU A 292 9.95 -29.14 -0.06
C GLU A 292 9.42 -28.79 1.34
N SER A 293 8.49 -27.84 1.44
CA SER A 293 7.92 -27.33 2.70
C SER A 293 8.94 -26.68 3.64
N LYS A 294 10.13 -26.37 3.16
CA LYS A 294 11.12 -25.59 3.91
C LYS A 294 10.83 -24.11 3.78
N SER A 295 10.97 -23.36 4.87
CA SER A 295 10.66 -21.92 4.95
C SER A 295 11.92 -21.09 5.08
N ALA A 296 12.01 -20.02 4.27
CA ALA A 296 12.95 -18.93 4.45
C ALA A 296 12.21 -17.71 5.00
N CYS A 297 12.90 -16.87 5.76
CA CYS A 297 12.30 -15.66 6.34
C CYS A 297 12.92 -14.39 5.75
N LEU A 298 12.06 -13.45 5.40
CA LEU A 298 12.41 -12.11 4.95
C LEU A 298 11.89 -11.09 5.97
N LEU A 299 12.75 -10.21 6.44
CA LEU A 299 12.36 -9.09 7.31
C LEU A 299 11.99 -7.87 6.45
N LYS A 300 10.84 -7.29 6.71
CA LYS A 300 10.43 -5.98 6.19
C LYS A 300 10.35 -4.97 7.33
N LEU A 301 10.92 -3.78 7.13
CA LEU A 301 10.89 -2.69 8.10
C LEU A 301 9.79 -1.69 7.75
N PHE A 302 8.92 -1.38 8.70
CA PHE A 302 7.94 -0.28 8.63
C PHE A 302 8.46 0.98 9.32
N THR A 303 9.49 0.86 10.13
CA THR A 303 10.27 1.98 10.68
C THR A 303 10.99 2.79 9.60
N LYS A 304 11.29 2.16 8.44
CA LYS A 304 11.82 2.82 7.26
C LYS A 304 10.67 3.23 6.33
N LYS A 305 10.34 4.52 6.33
CA LYS A 305 9.30 5.06 5.43
C LYS A 305 9.75 5.00 3.97
N ASP A 306 8.88 4.52 3.10
CA ASP A 306 9.05 4.56 1.65
C ASP A 306 8.31 5.77 1.07
N ASN A 307 9.04 6.83 0.80
CA ASN A 307 8.48 8.08 0.28
C ASN A 307 8.59 8.20 -1.25
N ARG A 308 9.07 7.18 -1.97
CA ARG A 308 9.25 7.24 -3.43
C ARG A 308 8.01 7.67 -4.17
N PHE A 309 6.86 7.26 -3.70
CA PHE A 309 5.56 7.47 -4.32
C PHE A 309 4.57 8.21 -3.41
N ALA A 310 5.08 9.05 -2.50
CA ALA A 310 4.27 9.81 -1.54
C ALA A 310 3.24 10.74 -2.20
N TYR A 311 3.47 11.11 -3.46
CA TYR A 311 2.56 11.91 -4.25
C TYR A 311 1.23 11.19 -4.58
N ARG A 312 1.22 9.86 -4.62
CA ARG A 312 0.07 9.07 -5.06
C ARG A 312 -0.92 8.88 -3.91
N LYS A 313 -1.70 9.90 -3.64
CA LYS A 313 -2.78 9.88 -2.66
C LYS A 313 -4.09 9.37 -3.26
N ASN A 314 -4.34 9.69 -4.53
CA ASN A 314 -5.54 9.30 -5.24
C ASN A 314 -5.25 8.16 -6.23
N HIS A 315 -6.18 7.20 -6.32
CA HIS A 315 -6.14 6.09 -7.27
C HIS A 315 -7.55 5.57 -7.53
N VAL A 316 -7.79 5.05 -8.71
CA VAL A 316 -8.98 4.28 -9.08
C VAL A 316 -8.61 2.80 -9.15
N ALA A 317 -9.61 1.91 -9.11
CA ALA A 317 -9.39 0.46 -9.02
C ALA A 317 -8.47 -0.10 -10.13
N THR A 318 -8.54 0.46 -11.33
CA THR A 318 -7.74 0.06 -12.50
C THR A 318 -6.42 0.81 -12.63
N SER A 319 -6.08 1.70 -11.69
CA SER A 319 -4.87 2.53 -11.80
C SER A 319 -3.58 1.72 -11.79
N LEU A 320 -2.72 2.00 -12.76
CA LEU A 320 -1.35 1.51 -12.81
C LEU A 320 -0.60 1.83 -11.50
N THR A 321 0.09 0.85 -10.93
CA THR A 321 0.89 1.11 -9.72
C THR A 321 2.12 1.96 -10.08
N PRO A 322 2.59 2.85 -9.18
CA PRO A 322 3.75 3.70 -9.47
C PRO A 322 5.02 2.92 -9.80
N VAL A 323 5.23 1.77 -9.17
CA VAL A 323 6.37 0.88 -9.48
C VAL A 323 6.29 0.34 -10.91
N ASN A 324 5.09 -0.05 -11.35
CA ASN A 324 4.87 -0.51 -12.72
C ASN A 324 5.09 0.65 -13.72
N ALA A 325 4.55 1.83 -13.42
CA ALA A 325 4.75 3.02 -14.25
C ALA A 325 6.24 3.37 -14.39
N ALA A 326 6.96 3.40 -13.26
CA ALA A 326 8.41 3.62 -13.27
C ALA A 326 9.16 2.54 -14.06
N GLY A 327 8.72 1.28 -13.98
CA GLY A 327 9.25 0.16 -14.76
C GLY A 327 9.04 0.34 -16.26
N ILE A 328 7.82 0.65 -16.69
CA ILE A 328 7.48 0.91 -18.09
C ILE A 328 8.35 2.03 -18.65
N VAL A 329 8.41 3.15 -17.93
CA VAL A 329 9.19 4.31 -18.36
C VAL A 329 10.69 3.98 -18.45
N LYS A 330 11.26 3.27 -17.45
CA LYS A 330 12.68 2.89 -17.45
C LYS A 330 13.00 1.90 -18.57
N MET A 331 12.12 0.91 -18.83
CA MET A 331 12.28 -0.02 -19.96
C MET A 331 12.24 0.68 -21.32
N SER A 332 11.54 1.80 -21.39
CA SER A 332 11.39 2.60 -22.61
C SER A 332 12.40 3.74 -22.73
N GLU A 333 13.28 3.94 -21.73
CA GLU A 333 14.12 5.14 -21.58
C GLU A 333 14.87 5.55 -22.82
N LYS A 334 15.47 4.61 -23.55
CA LYS A 334 16.23 4.89 -24.77
C LYS A 334 15.41 5.46 -25.94
N TYR A 335 14.08 5.46 -25.82
CA TYR A 335 13.15 6.02 -26.82
C TYR A 335 12.50 7.31 -26.34
N LEU A 336 12.84 7.79 -25.14
CA LEU A 336 12.28 8.98 -24.52
C LEU A 336 13.17 10.19 -24.83
N GLU A 337 12.56 11.25 -25.32
CA GLU A 337 13.28 12.50 -25.58
C GLU A 337 13.14 13.47 -24.40
N LYS A 338 14.25 14.15 -24.08
CA LYS A 338 14.25 15.23 -23.09
C LYS A 338 13.51 16.43 -23.67
N TYR A 339 12.64 17.04 -22.86
CA TYR A 339 11.78 18.16 -23.25
C TYR A 339 10.76 17.83 -24.34
N ALA A 340 10.37 16.56 -24.47
CA ALA A 340 9.27 16.16 -25.33
C ALA A 340 7.93 16.76 -24.86
N GLN A 341 7.02 16.94 -25.79
CA GLN A 341 5.60 17.18 -25.55
C GLN A 341 4.88 15.83 -25.56
N VAL A 342 4.37 15.45 -24.40
CA VAL A 342 3.89 14.08 -24.11
C VAL A 342 2.38 14.06 -23.93
N LEU A 343 1.72 13.05 -24.49
CA LEU A 343 0.29 12.79 -24.36
C LEU A 343 0.07 11.41 -23.75
N ASP A 344 -0.81 11.32 -22.75
CA ASP A 344 -1.44 10.08 -22.31
C ASP A 344 -2.96 10.17 -22.55
N PRO A 345 -3.49 9.48 -23.57
CA PRO A 345 -4.89 9.56 -23.97
C PRO A 345 -5.86 8.82 -23.02
N PHE A 346 -5.33 8.02 -22.07
CA PHE A 346 -6.11 7.23 -21.09
C PHE A 346 -5.46 7.29 -19.71
N CYS A 347 -5.17 8.52 -19.26
CA CYS A 347 -4.20 8.77 -18.19
C CYS A 347 -4.66 8.34 -16.80
N GLY A 348 -5.95 8.11 -16.57
CA GLY A 348 -6.47 7.89 -15.22
C GLY A 348 -6.04 9.01 -14.27
N VAL A 349 -5.38 8.66 -13.18
CA VAL A 349 -4.82 9.64 -12.22
C VAL A 349 -3.42 10.13 -12.58
N GLY A 350 -2.94 9.90 -13.82
CA GLY A 350 -1.70 10.45 -14.36
C GLY A 350 -0.40 9.83 -13.84
N THR A 351 -0.45 8.64 -13.25
CA THR A 351 0.73 7.99 -12.66
C THR A 351 1.85 7.80 -13.68
N LEU A 352 1.51 7.38 -14.91
CA LEU A 352 2.48 7.13 -15.96
C LEU A 352 3.18 8.43 -16.42
N LEU A 353 2.44 9.52 -16.60
CA LEU A 353 2.99 10.84 -16.95
C LEU A 353 3.91 11.38 -15.84
N ILE A 354 3.52 11.22 -14.57
CA ILE A 354 4.34 11.64 -13.44
C ILE A 354 5.69 10.91 -13.43
N GLU A 355 5.68 9.58 -13.58
CA GLU A 355 6.91 8.77 -13.61
C GLU A 355 7.74 9.08 -14.86
N ARG A 356 7.09 9.34 -16.01
CA ARG A 356 7.75 9.76 -17.26
C ARG A 356 8.57 11.04 -17.06
N ASN A 357 7.98 12.07 -16.46
CA ASN A 357 8.68 13.32 -16.20
C ASN A 357 9.76 13.21 -15.12
N LYS A 358 9.58 12.31 -14.14
CA LYS A 358 10.59 12.07 -13.10
C LYS A 358 11.85 11.39 -13.63
N LEU A 359 11.74 10.54 -14.65
CA LEU A 359 12.89 9.88 -15.25
C LEU A 359 13.57 10.78 -16.29
N VAL A 360 12.81 11.28 -17.25
CA VAL A 360 13.31 12.17 -18.33
C VAL A 360 12.39 13.38 -18.41
N ARG A 361 12.93 14.56 -18.11
CA ARG A 361 12.16 15.81 -18.01
C ARG A 361 11.44 16.14 -19.31
N THR A 362 10.14 16.42 -19.21
CA THR A 362 9.28 16.83 -20.34
C THR A 362 9.19 18.36 -20.46
N ARG A 363 8.75 18.85 -21.61
CA ARG A 363 8.39 20.26 -21.83
C ARG A 363 6.95 20.52 -21.38
N THR A 364 6.02 19.72 -21.90
CA THR A 364 4.60 19.78 -21.57
C THR A 364 4.03 18.36 -21.52
N MET A 365 3.04 18.16 -20.68
CA MET A 365 2.32 16.90 -20.57
C MET A 365 0.82 17.14 -20.61
N TYR A 366 0.12 16.28 -21.34
CA TYR A 366 -1.34 16.26 -21.43
C TYR A 366 -1.86 14.88 -21.04
N GLY A 367 -2.78 14.86 -20.10
CA GLY A 367 -3.49 13.65 -19.67
C GLY A 367 -4.96 13.76 -19.99
N ILE A 368 -5.49 12.82 -20.75
CA ILE A 368 -6.91 12.75 -21.11
C ILE A 368 -7.53 11.53 -20.46
N ASP A 369 -8.71 11.70 -19.92
CA ASP A 369 -9.56 10.62 -19.44
C ASP A 369 -11.04 11.03 -19.50
N ILE A 370 -11.93 10.07 -19.64
CA ILE A 370 -13.38 10.31 -19.61
C ILE A 370 -13.95 10.43 -18.20
N PHE A 371 -13.23 9.92 -17.20
CA PHE A 371 -13.66 9.90 -15.80
C PHE A 371 -13.20 11.15 -15.05
N GLY A 372 -14.15 12.03 -14.72
CA GLY A 372 -13.86 13.28 -14.01
C GLY A 372 -13.17 13.08 -12.64
N GLU A 373 -13.54 12.05 -11.89
CA GLU A 373 -12.92 11.73 -10.60
C GLU A 373 -11.44 11.34 -10.75
N ALA A 374 -11.09 10.59 -11.81
CA ALA A 374 -9.71 10.23 -12.10
C ALA A 374 -8.89 11.48 -12.46
N ILE A 375 -9.45 12.38 -13.26
CA ILE A 375 -8.82 13.67 -13.63
C ILE A 375 -8.58 14.54 -12.38
N GLU A 376 -9.56 14.67 -11.49
CA GLU A 376 -9.41 15.47 -10.28
C GLU A 376 -8.37 14.85 -9.33
N GLY A 377 -8.41 13.54 -9.11
CA GLY A 377 -7.39 12.81 -8.36
C GLY A 377 -5.99 12.95 -8.98
N GLY A 378 -5.93 12.98 -10.32
CA GLY A 378 -4.72 13.21 -11.08
C GLY A 378 -4.10 14.59 -10.84
N ARG A 379 -4.92 15.66 -10.83
CA ARG A 379 -4.48 17.04 -10.52
C ARG A 379 -3.82 17.11 -9.14
N GLN A 380 -4.46 16.52 -8.14
CA GLN A 380 -3.92 16.48 -6.77
C GLN A 380 -2.60 15.70 -6.69
N ASN A 381 -2.53 14.54 -7.35
CA ASN A 381 -1.29 13.75 -7.42
C ASN A 381 -0.16 14.53 -8.12
N ALA A 382 -0.45 15.25 -9.21
CA ALA A 382 0.54 16.04 -9.95
C ALA A 382 1.09 17.19 -9.09
N VAL A 383 0.22 17.89 -8.35
CA VAL A 383 0.64 18.93 -7.39
C VAL A 383 1.59 18.35 -6.34
N LEU A 384 1.22 17.22 -5.72
CA LEU A 384 2.06 16.54 -4.72
C LEU A 384 3.38 16.01 -5.31
N ALA A 385 3.38 15.66 -6.59
CA ALA A 385 4.59 15.22 -7.30
C ALA A 385 5.50 16.37 -7.73
N GLY A 386 5.02 17.62 -7.68
CA GLY A 386 5.71 18.82 -8.16
C GLY A 386 5.84 18.84 -9.68
N VAL A 387 4.84 18.32 -10.43
CA VAL A 387 4.86 18.26 -11.90
C VAL A 387 3.63 18.94 -12.50
N GLY A 388 3.81 19.63 -13.62
CA GLY A 388 2.72 20.25 -14.37
C GLY A 388 2.15 19.27 -15.42
N ILE A 389 0.85 18.94 -15.31
CA ILE A 389 0.13 18.15 -16.29
C ILE A 389 -1.18 18.87 -16.64
N ASN A 390 -1.44 19.02 -17.94
CA ASN A 390 -2.69 19.56 -18.45
C ASN A 390 -3.72 18.43 -18.50
N TYR A 391 -4.56 18.33 -17.51
CA TYR A 391 -5.61 17.30 -17.43
C TYR A 391 -6.89 17.75 -18.13
N ILE A 392 -7.43 16.91 -19.01
CA ILE A 392 -8.60 17.17 -19.84
C ILE A 392 -9.59 16.01 -19.65
N CYS A 393 -10.77 16.31 -19.06
CA CYS A 393 -11.88 15.35 -18.97
C CYS A 393 -12.63 15.32 -20.32
N ARG A 394 -12.28 14.38 -21.17
CA ARG A 394 -12.86 14.24 -22.51
C ARG A 394 -12.59 12.86 -23.10
N ASN A 395 -13.41 12.45 -24.08
CA ASN A 395 -13.07 11.30 -24.91
C ASN A 395 -11.88 11.65 -25.82
N PHE A 396 -10.85 10.81 -25.82
CA PHE A 396 -9.65 11.01 -26.65
C PHE A 396 -9.98 11.15 -28.14
N PHE A 397 -10.95 10.42 -28.63
CA PHE A 397 -11.31 10.46 -30.07
C PHE A 397 -11.91 11.80 -30.50
N ASP A 398 -12.42 12.60 -29.56
CA ASP A 398 -12.94 13.95 -29.78
C ASP A 398 -11.92 15.04 -29.44
N PHE A 399 -10.73 14.65 -28.98
CA PHE A 399 -9.67 15.58 -28.63
C PHE A 399 -9.03 16.19 -29.87
N ARG A 400 -8.81 17.49 -29.82
CA ARG A 400 -8.05 18.26 -30.83
C ARG A 400 -7.10 19.20 -30.10
N HIS A 401 -5.92 19.40 -30.70
CA HIS A 401 -4.90 20.30 -30.19
C HIS A 401 -4.20 21.00 -31.37
N GLU A 402 -3.74 22.21 -31.14
CA GLU A 402 -3.05 23.00 -32.17
C GLU A 402 -1.67 22.43 -32.52
N TYR A 403 -1.00 21.86 -31.52
CA TYR A 403 0.34 21.32 -31.66
C TYR A 403 0.34 19.80 -31.64
N LEU A 404 1.20 19.21 -32.45
CA LEU A 404 1.41 17.77 -32.46
C LEU A 404 2.35 17.36 -31.33
N PHE A 405 2.16 16.15 -30.81
CA PHE A 405 2.96 15.58 -29.74
C PHE A 405 4.20 14.86 -30.25
N ASP A 406 5.28 14.90 -29.50
CA ASP A 406 6.49 14.13 -29.76
C ASP A 406 6.30 12.67 -29.35
N GLU A 407 5.48 12.45 -28.30
CA GLU A 407 5.33 11.16 -27.65
C GLU A 407 3.89 10.92 -27.19
N ILE A 408 3.39 9.70 -27.42
CA ILE A 408 2.22 9.14 -26.75
C ILE A 408 2.74 8.03 -25.83
N ILE A 409 2.40 8.09 -24.53
CA ILE A 409 2.71 7.02 -23.57
C ILE A 409 1.45 6.65 -22.82
N THR A 410 1.02 5.39 -22.91
CA THR A 410 -0.26 4.99 -22.34
C THR A 410 -0.35 3.49 -22.03
N GLU A 411 -1.12 3.13 -21.02
CA GLU A 411 -1.65 1.79 -20.82
C GLU A 411 -3.06 1.74 -21.43
N MET A 412 -3.27 0.81 -22.36
CA MET A 412 -4.56 0.69 -23.04
C MET A 412 -5.64 0.19 -22.06
N PRO A 413 -6.87 0.73 -22.17
CA PRO A 413 -8.00 0.17 -21.46
C PRO A 413 -8.20 -1.30 -21.78
N ARG A 414 -8.66 -2.08 -20.79
CA ARG A 414 -9.02 -3.49 -21.00
C ARG A 414 -10.45 -3.59 -21.52
N PHE A 415 -10.67 -4.50 -22.45
CA PHE A 415 -11.95 -4.68 -23.11
C PHE A 415 -12.45 -6.11 -22.98
N ASP A 416 -13.78 -6.25 -23.01
CA ASP A 416 -14.40 -7.55 -23.23
C ASP A 416 -14.20 -8.00 -24.68
N LYS A 417 -14.28 -9.33 -24.90
CA LYS A 417 -14.07 -9.93 -26.22
C LYS A 417 -14.96 -9.26 -27.29
N GLY A 418 -14.34 -8.71 -28.31
CA GLY A 418 -14.99 -8.12 -29.48
C GLY A 418 -14.98 -6.58 -29.56
N GLN A 419 -14.80 -5.88 -28.45
CA GLN A 419 -14.77 -4.41 -28.45
C GLN A 419 -13.37 -3.83 -28.75
N ALA A 420 -12.33 -4.57 -28.44
CA ALA A 420 -10.95 -4.14 -28.58
C ALA A 420 -10.58 -3.75 -30.01
N ASP A 421 -11.02 -4.51 -31.03
CA ASP A 421 -10.61 -4.33 -32.43
C ASP A 421 -10.94 -2.94 -32.95
N ASP A 422 -12.19 -2.47 -32.81
CA ASP A 422 -12.59 -1.12 -33.27
C ASP A 422 -11.90 -0.02 -32.47
N PHE A 423 -11.73 -0.21 -31.17
CA PHE A 423 -11.06 0.77 -30.32
C PHE A 423 -9.61 1.00 -30.73
N TYR A 424 -8.84 -0.07 -30.99
CA TYR A 424 -7.46 0.03 -31.45
C TYR A 424 -7.37 0.63 -32.84
N ARG A 425 -8.29 0.31 -33.74
CA ARG A 425 -8.39 0.97 -35.06
C ARG A 425 -8.50 2.48 -34.88
N ARG A 426 -9.49 2.92 -34.14
CA ARG A 426 -9.73 4.34 -33.86
C ARG A 426 -8.54 5.01 -33.16
N PHE A 427 -7.89 4.28 -32.24
CA PHE A 427 -6.68 4.77 -31.57
C PHE A 427 -5.56 5.06 -32.57
N PHE A 428 -5.24 4.14 -33.47
CA PHE A 428 -4.18 4.35 -34.46
C PHE A 428 -4.54 5.45 -35.48
N ASP A 429 -5.81 5.51 -35.89
CA ASP A 429 -6.29 6.58 -36.78
C ASP A 429 -6.11 7.95 -36.08
N LYS A 430 -6.51 8.06 -34.80
CA LYS A 430 -6.37 9.30 -34.02
C LYS A 430 -4.90 9.64 -33.71
N ALA A 431 -4.07 8.65 -33.45
CA ALA A 431 -2.64 8.84 -33.21
C ALA A 431 -1.91 9.47 -34.44
N VAL A 432 -2.35 9.14 -35.68
CA VAL A 432 -1.84 9.82 -36.89
C VAL A 432 -2.11 11.32 -36.85
N GLU A 433 -3.28 11.75 -36.37
CA GLU A 433 -3.67 13.15 -36.33
C GLU A 433 -2.90 13.97 -35.29
N VAL A 434 -2.56 13.38 -34.15
CA VAL A 434 -2.02 14.11 -33.00
C VAL A 434 -0.50 13.96 -32.83
N LEU A 435 0.13 12.96 -33.46
CA LEU A 435 1.55 12.66 -33.28
C LEU A 435 2.37 13.30 -34.45
N LYS A 436 3.51 13.88 -34.12
CA LYS A 436 4.48 14.36 -35.12
C LYS A 436 5.03 13.23 -35.99
N GLU A 437 5.55 13.57 -37.16
CA GLU A 437 6.39 12.66 -37.90
C GLU A 437 7.60 12.23 -37.05
N GLU A 438 7.95 10.95 -37.13
CA GLU A 438 8.95 10.31 -36.27
C GLU A 438 8.61 10.30 -34.79
N GLY A 439 7.43 10.80 -34.38
CA GLY A 439 6.94 10.71 -33.00
C GLY A 439 6.75 9.28 -32.57
N VAL A 440 6.89 9.03 -31.25
CA VAL A 440 6.92 7.69 -30.65
C VAL A 440 5.66 7.42 -29.88
N ILE A 441 5.13 6.20 -30.01
CA ILE A 441 4.08 5.65 -29.15
C ILE A 441 4.70 4.57 -28.26
N ILE A 442 4.56 4.73 -26.95
CA ILE A 442 4.87 3.72 -25.94
C ILE A 442 3.54 3.17 -25.45
N LEU A 443 3.16 2.01 -25.95
CA LEU A 443 1.86 1.42 -25.76
C LEU A 443 1.98 0.18 -24.86
N VAL A 444 1.28 0.15 -23.73
CA VAL A 444 1.24 -1.01 -22.85
C VAL A 444 -0.08 -1.76 -23.05
N SER A 445 -0.01 -3.04 -23.40
CA SER A 445 -1.20 -3.81 -23.75
C SER A 445 -0.95 -5.32 -23.73
N GLU A 446 -2.04 -6.08 -23.56
CA GLU A 446 -2.09 -7.54 -23.74
C GLU A 446 -2.49 -7.94 -25.18
N GLU A 447 -3.01 -7.01 -25.98
CA GLU A 447 -3.63 -7.24 -27.30
C GLU A 447 -2.61 -7.26 -28.47
N MET A 448 -1.57 -8.09 -28.36
CA MET A 448 -0.51 -8.20 -29.36
C MET A 448 -1.04 -8.44 -30.78
N GLY A 449 -2.03 -9.33 -30.94
CA GLY A 449 -2.59 -9.69 -32.23
C GLY A 449 -3.24 -8.51 -32.94
N ILE A 450 -4.02 -7.71 -32.19
CA ILE A 450 -4.74 -6.54 -32.70
C ILE A 450 -3.74 -5.44 -33.08
N ILE A 451 -2.76 -5.16 -32.21
CA ILE A 451 -1.71 -4.17 -32.48
C ILE A 451 -0.96 -4.50 -33.78
N LYS A 452 -0.46 -5.74 -33.90
CA LYS A 452 0.27 -6.17 -35.12
C LYS A 452 -0.60 -6.16 -36.38
N LYS A 453 -1.92 -6.44 -36.26
CA LYS A 453 -2.89 -6.29 -37.34
C LYS A 453 -2.94 -4.84 -37.84
N TYR A 454 -3.15 -3.87 -36.94
CA TYR A 454 -3.28 -2.46 -37.34
C TYR A 454 -1.96 -1.83 -37.80
N LEU A 455 -0.82 -2.24 -37.27
CA LEU A 455 0.48 -1.80 -37.78
C LEU A 455 0.74 -2.29 -39.21
N ARG A 456 0.19 -3.45 -39.61
CA ARG A 456 0.25 -3.94 -40.99
C ARG A 456 -0.72 -3.21 -41.92
N LEU A 457 -1.93 -2.91 -41.43
CA LEU A 457 -2.96 -2.22 -42.22
C LEU A 457 -2.65 -0.71 -42.36
N ASN A 458 -2.24 -0.08 -41.28
CA ASN A 458 -1.87 1.33 -41.24
C ASN A 458 -0.38 1.49 -41.52
N LYS A 459 -0.03 1.72 -42.81
CA LYS A 459 1.35 1.86 -43.26
C LYS A 459 2.10 3.07 -42.68
N LYS A 460 1.41 3.98 -41.97
CA LYS A 460 1.97 5.18 -41.34
C LYS A 460 2.78 4.91 -40.08
N PHE A 461 2.72 3.71 -39.55
CA PHE A 461 3.46 3.31 -38.34
C PHE A 461 4.41 2.16 -38.62
N ARG A 462 5.47 2.04 -37.78
CA ARG A 462 6.35 0.87 -37.73
C ARG A 462 6.57 0.46 -36.27
N LEU A 463 6.59 -0.84 -36.01
CA LEU A 463 7.02 -1.39 -34.74
C LEU A 463 8.55 -1.30 -34.65
N ILE A 464 9.05 -0.62 -33.63
CA ILE A 464 10.49 -0.50 -33.35
C ILE A 464 10.96 -1.60 -32.41
N ASN A 465 10.17 -1.85 -31.35
CA ASN A 465 10.51 -2.88 -30.37
C ASN A 465 9.25 -3.38 -29.64
N GLU A 466 9.37 -4.58 -29.09
CA GLU A 466 8.37 -5.22 -28.25
C GLU A 466 9.09 -5.76 -27.02
N LEU A 467 8.72 -5.29 -25.83
CA LEU A 467 9.36 -5.61 -24.57
C LEU A 467 8.36 -6.32 -23.66
N PRO A 468 8.61 -7.56 -23.22
CA PRO A 468 7.74 -8.22 -22.27
C PRO A 468 7.78 -7.46 -20.91
N PHE A 469 6.59 -7.18 -20.36
CA PHE A 469 6.46 -6.45 -19.09
C PHE A 469 5.81 -7.30 -17.99
N ASN A 470 4.82 -8.13 -18.34
CA ASN A 470 4.19 -9.09 -17.45
C ASN A 470 3.82 -10.35 -18.23
N SER A 471 4.72 -11.29 -18.29
CA SER A 471 4.54 -12.53 -19.05
C SER A 471 3.39 -13.41 -18.53
N LYS A 472 2.96 -13.25 -17.26
CA LYS A 472 1.83 -14.00 -16.70
C LYS A 472 0.48 -13.53 -17.26
N GLU A 473 0.37 -12.24 -17.56
CA GLU A 473 -0.83 -11.59 -18.10
C GLU A 473 -0.67 -11.25 -19.60
N ASN A 474 0.41 -11.72 -20.24
CA ASN A 474 0.75 -11.40 -21.63
C ASN A 474 0.86 -9.90 -21.95
N ILE A 475 1.16 -9.07 -20.95
CA ILE A 475 1.30 -7.62 -21.14
C ILE A 475 2.70 -7.31 -21.64
N ASN A 476 2.76 -6.59 -22.76
CA ASN A 476 3.98 -6.09 -23.38
C ASN A 476 3.97 -4.56 -23.52
N ILE A 477 5.15 -3.99 -23.65
CA ILE A 477 5.37 -2.59 -24.04
C ILE A 477 5.74 -2.60 -25.52
N TYR A 478 4.95 -1.93 -26.33
CA TYR A 478 5.18 -1.77 -27.76
C TYR A 478 5.74 -0.38 -28.03
N ILE A 479 6.92 -0.32 -28.62
CA ILE A 479 7.54 0.92 -29.09
C ILE A 479 7.23 1.06 -30.58
N ILE A 480 6.42 2.03 -30.91
CA ILE A 480 5.90 2.25 -32.26
C ILE A 480 6.28 3.66 -32.71
N MET A 481 6.75 3.82 -33.91
CA MET A 481 7.14 5.12 -34.46
C MET A 481 6.26 5.47 -35.65
N LYS A 482 5.81 6.72 -35.73
CA LYS A 482 5.17 7.27 -36.93
C LYS A 482 6.21 7.49 -38.00
N LYS A 483 5.95 7.01 -39.23
CA LYS A 483 6.83 7.21 -40.38
C LYS A 483 6.71 8.64 -40.89
N ARG A 484 7.74 9.12 -41.57
CA ARG A 484 7.65 10.34 -42.38
C ARG A 484 6.65 10.13 -43.50
N SER A 485 5.84 11.15 -43.76
CA SER A 485 5.05 11.21 -45.01
C SER A 485 6.02 11.41 -46.16
N GLU A 486 5.91 10.56 -47.20
CA GLU A 486 6.69 10.70 -48.45
C GLU A 486 6.24 11.94 -49.18
#